data_29301effa9e435de4b9ab860cccabb14
#
_entry.id   29301effa9e435de4b9ab860cccabb14
#
_cell.length_a   1.000
_cell.length_b   1.000
_cell.length_c   1.000
_cell.angle_alpha   90.00
_cell.angle_beta   90.00
_cell.angle_gamma   90.00
#
_symmetry.space_group_name_H-M   'P 1'
#
loop_
_entity.id
_entity.type
_entity.pdbx_description
1 polymer ?
#
loop_
_entity_poly.entity_id
_entity_poly.type
_entity_poly.pdbx_seq_one_letter_code
_entity_poly.pdbx_strand_id
1 'polypeptide(L)'
;MKKVLLIIYFILFKLTNCYLFSIIISIYNTARYLDDSIGSLLNQTIGIEAIQIILVNDGSTDNSEDICLKYKKLFEKNIIYIKIEHCGVSQARNVGLNFAKGKYINFLDSDDKWDSHAFIYIHMFFEMHNDIDIIGGRIKLFGARNNYHFLDYKFNSTRVVNLTQEYNCIQLSAASSFFRRTSIKQNKFKPNVYFGEDIRFIHNILFINPLIGLVREVIYYYRKRSDSSSAIQNTEKNKEYYFSTINSVHQYLIDKSYSLYNKIAPFIQFFIAYDILFRLSSLAYNYLDTSNYSKYCDTIENLLRQVDDKYILEQNVLSSRIKIYALSKKYNKDIRYDMVLRSNYIKYSNYQMIDLKKYNNIIVWRKLEIKGHNIHLEGEDKFWLPRERFNYFCKIGNEKFFPIYYYCSDYDFKTMYGIIDKGRIVSFNLKLETKDLHQIHFYISFSNNSIEIFPSFNIFVHKLKEKANKKDIYYIIIFFQLFLILKLLLRMKIIKLLEDSK
;
A
#
# COMPACT_ATOMS: atom_id res chain seq x y z
N MET A 1 35.04 -1.30 20.76
CA MET A 1 35.66 -2.12 19.71
C MET A 1 35.00 -1.93 18.34
N LYS A 2 33.70 -2.17 18.12
CA LYS A 2 33.04 -1.99 16.81
C LYS A 2 33.15 -0.57 16.20
N LYS A 3 33.03 0.50 17.00
CA LYS A 3 33.20 1.90 16.53
C LYS A 3 34.63 2.22 16.09
N VAL A 4 35.64 1.66 16.79
CA VAL A 4 37.04 1.89 16.45
C VAL A 4 37.43 1.14 15.17
N LEU A 5 36.97 -0.10 15.00
CA LEU A 5 37.11 -0.85 13.75
C LEU A 5 36.47 -0.15 12.55
N LEU A 6 35.30 0.46 12.75
CA LEU A 6 34.62 1.24 11.71
C LEU A 6 35.43 2.48 11.31
N ILE A 7 36.01 3.18 12.28
CA ILE A 7 36.86 4.36 12.02
C ILE A 7 38.16 3.95 11.28
N ILE A 8 38.80 2.87 11.69
CA ILE A 8 40.01 2.33 11.02
C ILE A 8 39.67 1.91 9.58
N TYR A 9 38.53 1.23 9.39
CA TYR A 9 38.06 0.86 8.05
C TYR A 9 37.84 2.08 7.17
N PHE A 10 37.19 3.16 7.68
CA PHE A 10 37.02 4.42 6.95
C PHE A 10 38.34 5.13 6.60
N ILE A 11 39.33 5.07 7.51
CA ILE A 11 40.65 5.64 7.26
C ILE A 11 41.37 4.85 6.15
N LEU A 12 41.35 3.53 6.22
CA LEU A 12 41.91 2.66 5.18
C LEU A 12 41.21 2.81 3.85
N PHE A 13 39.89 2.93 3.87
CA PHE A 13 39.08 3.14 2.67
C PHE A 13 39.41 4.47 1.96
N LYS A 14 39.62 5.56 2.70
CA LYS A 14 40.08 6.85 2.13
C LYS A 14 41.40 6.74 1.38
N LEU A 15 42.21 5.75 1.70
CA LEU A 15 43.52 5.52 1.04
C LEU A 15 43.39 4.72 -0.27
N THR A 16 42.27 4.06 -0.54
CA THR A 16 42.12 3.16 -1.71
C THR A 16 41.52 3.78 -2.95
N ASN A 17 41.12 5.06 -2.92
CA ASN A 17 40.46 5.76 -4.03
C ASN A 17 39.27 4.99 -4.68
N CYS A 18 38.60 4.11 -3.94
CA CYS A 18 37.47 3.33 -4.41
C CYS A 18 36.15 3.91 -3.90
N TYR A 19 35.11 3.90 -4.69
CA TYR A 19 33.77 4.25 -4.24
C TYR A 19 33.07 3.06 -3.55
N LEU A 20 32.40 3.31 -2.43
CA LEU A 20 31.48 2.32 -1.84
C LEU A 20 30.18 2.26 -2.64
N PHE A 21 29.65 3.42 -3.02
CA PHE A 21 28.38 3.55 -3.72
C PHE A 21 28.54 4.16 -5.10
N SER A 22 27.79 3.65 -6.08
CA SER A 22 27.47 4.36 -7.32
C SER A 22 25.98 4.59 -7.39
N ILE A 23 25.59 5.87 -7.41
CA ILE A 23 24.19 6.28 -7.48
C ILE A 23 23.92 6.81 -8.88
N ILE A 24 23.04 6.11 -9.59
CA ILE A 24 22.64 6.46 -10.95
C ILE A 24 21.34 7.24 -10.86
N ILE A 25 21.33 8.46 -11.40
CA ILE A 25 20.15 9.33 -11.49
C ILE A 25 19.77 9.47 -12.96
N SER A 26 18.63 8.91 -13.35
CA SER A 26 18.04 9.15 -14.67
C SER A 26 17.23 10.45 -14.63
N ILE A 27 17.51 11.38 -15.54
CA ILE A 27 17.01 12.74 -15.50
C ILE A 27 16.27 13.04 -16.81
N TYR A 28 15.00 13.41 -16.70
CA TYR A 28 14.20 13.90 -17.82
C TYR A 28 13.19 14.93 -17.35
N ASN A 29 13.44 16.21 -17.67
CA ASN A 29 12.57 17.35 -17.33
C ASN A 29 12.22 17.42 -15.84
N THR A 30 13.24 17.41 -14.97
CA THR A 30 13.09 17.41 -13.51
C THR A 30 13.90 18.50 -12.82
N ALA A 31 14.27 19.59 -13.53
CA ALA A 31 15.05 20.70 -13.00
C ALA A 31 14.58 21.18 -11.62
N ARG A 32 13.27 21.27 -11.42
CA ARG A 32 12.64 21.72 -10.17
C ARG A 32 13.02 20.89 -8.93
N TYR A 33 13.44 19.63 -9.11
CA TYR A 33 13.63 18.67 -8.02
C TYR A 33 15.07 18.22 -7.84
N LEU A 34 15.94 18.50 -8.83
CA LEU A 34 17.32 17.99 -8.86
C LEU A 34 18.18 18.47 -7.70
N ASP A 35 18.01 19.71 -7.23
CA ASP A 35 18.75 20.23 -6.08
C ASP A 35 18.45 19.41 -4.81
N ASP A 36 17.18 19.01 -4.57
CA ASP A 36 16.79 18.15 -3.46
C ASP A 36 17.39 16.74 -3.58
N SER A 37 17.33 16.17 -4.79
CA SER A 37 17.80 14.80 -5.07
C SER A 37 19.33 14.71 -4.91
N ILE A 38 20.09 15.53 -5.64
CA ILE A 38 21.55 15.55 -5.57
C ILE A 38 22.01 15.98 -4.18
N GLY A 39 21.37 17.00 -3.59
CA GLY A 39 21.67 17.49 -2.24
C GLY A 39 21.54 16.39 -1.18
N SER A 40 20.59 15.48 -1.32
CA SER A 40 20.42 14.35 -0.41
C SER A 40 21.61 13.38 -0.42
N LEU A 41 22.32 13.26 -1.54
CA LEU A 41 23.52 12.44 -1.67
C LEU A 41 24.77 13.16 -1.11
N LEU A 42 24.87 14.47 -1.34
CA LEU A 42 25.97 15.28 -0.81
C LEU A 42 25.96 15.38 0.72
N ASN A 43 24.77 15.28 1.33
CA ASN A 43 24.56 15.35 2.77
C ASN A 43 24.58 13.98 3.48
N GLN A 44 25.04 12.91 2.82
CA GLN A 44 25.14 11.60 3.44
C GLN A 44 26.23 11.56 4.51
N THR A 45 25.91 11.06 5.70
CA THR A 45 26.85 10.96 6.85
C THR A 45 28.06 10.05 6.61
N ILE A 46 28.00 9.20 5.58
CA ILE A 46 29.14 8.38 5.18
C ILE A 46 30.24 9.21 4.49
N GLY A 47 29.92 10.42 4.02
CA GLY A 47 30.82 11.31 3.30
C GLY A 47 30.75 11.13 1.79
N ILE A 48 30.85 12.26 1.06
CA ILE A 48 30.74 12.28 -0.41
C ILE A 48 31.86 11.47 -1.07
N GLU A 49 33.03 11.35 -0.42
CA GLU A 49 34.19 10.60 -0.94
C GLU A 49 33.87 9.11 -1.17
N ALA A 50 32.91 8.57 -0.43
CA ALA A 50 32.45 7.19 -0.58
C ALA A 50 31.44 7.02 -1.73
N ILE A 51 30.99 8.12 -2.36
CA ILE A 51 29.87 8.13 -3.30
C ILE A 51 30.30 8.61 -4.68
N GLN A 52 30.05 7.79 -5.69
CA GLN A 52 30.07 8.18 -7.09
C GLN A 52 28.62 8.49 -7.52
N ILE A 53 28.38 9.66 -8.08
CA ILE A 53 27.08 10.09 -8.61
C ILE A 53 27.17 10.09 -10.13
N ILE A 54 26.25 9.41 -10.80
CA ILE A 54 26.19 9.29 -12.25
C ILE A 54 24.88 9.92 -12.72
N LEU A 55 24.97 11.14 -13.25
CA LEU A 55 23.84 11.90 -13.76
C LEU A 55 23.66 11.58 -15.25
N VAL A 56 22.57 10.90 -15.59
CA VAL A 56 22.25 10.56 -16.98
C VAL A 56 21.05 11.40 -17.43
N ASN A 57 21.33 12.44 -18.22
CA ASN A 57 20.33 13.31 -18.82
C ASN A 57 19.77 12.67 -20.07
N ASP A 58 18.53 12.20 -19.98
CA ASP A 58 17.80 11.52 -21.05
C ASP A 58 17.09 12.51 -22.00
N GLY A 59 17.85 13.49 -22.52
CA GLY A 59 17.37 14.47 -23.50
C GLY A 59 16.40 15.50 -22.90
N SER A 60 16.64 15.98 -21.67
CA SER A 60 15.84 17.05 -21.07
C SER A 60 15.83 18.32 -21.90
N THR A 61 14.69 19.01 -21.92
CA THR A 61 14.44 20.28 -22.61
C THR A 61 14.23 21.46 -21.64
N ASP A 62 14.26 21.19 -20.34
CA ASP A 62 14.21 22.19 -19.26
C ASP A 62 15.64 22.50 -18.74
N ASN A 63 15.75 23.27 -17.66
CA ASN A 63 17.04 23.64 -17.07
C ASN A 63 17.77 22.50 -16.33
N SER A 64 17.36 21.23 -16.52
CA SER A 64 17.98 20.08 -15.85
C SER A 64 19.47 19.95 -16.18
N GLU A 65 19.86 20.22 -17.43
CA GLU A 65 21.26 20.17 -17.88
C GLU A 65 22.16 21.16 -17.13
N ASP A 66 21.72 22.41 -17.00
CA ASP A 66 22.50 23.47 -16.34
C ASP A 66 22.75 23.12 -14.87
N ILE A 67 21.75 22.57 -14.18
CA ILE A 67 21.89 22.12 -12.81
C ILE A 67 22.90 20.97 -12.72
N CYS A 68 22.82 19.97 -13.60
CA CYS A 68 23.77 18.87 -13.64
C CYS A 68 25.21 19.32 -13.85
N LEU A 69 25.44 20.25 -14.80
CA LEU A 69 26.77 20.79 -15.10
C LEU A 69 27.31 21.62 -13.93
N LYS A 70 26.45 22.39 -13.24
CA LYS A 70 26.81 23.10 -12.00
C LYS A 70 27.36 22.14 -10.97
N TYR A 71 26.63 21.06 -10.65
CA TYR A 71 27.09 20.07 -9.68
C TYR A 71 28.31 19.29 -10.15
N LYS A 72 28.38 18.92 -11.42
CA LYS A 72 29.58 18.31 -12.03
C LYS A 72 30.82 19.15 -11.82
N LYS A 73 30.74 20.47 -12.00
CA LYS A 73 31.84 21.40 -11.79
C LYS A 73 32.25 21.50 -10.32
N LEU A 74 31.28 21.49 -9.39
CA LEU A 74 31.55 21.60 -7.95
C LEU A 74 32.14 20.31 -7.35
N PHE A 75 31.77 19.15 -7.88
CA PHE A 75 32.15 17.83 -7.36
C PHE A 75 32.73 16.95 -8.46
N GLU A 76 33.75 17.49 -9.20
CA GLU A 76 34.29 16.90 -10.40
C GLU A 76 34.79 15.45 -10.23
N LYS A 77 35.38 15.14 -9.06
CA LYS A 77 35.86 13.79 -8.73
C LYS A 77 34.73 12.78 -8.51
N ASN A 78 33.59 13.22 -8.00
CA ASN A 78 32.50 12.33 -7.55
C ASN A 78 31.36 12.23 -8.58
N ILE A 79 31.18 13.24 -9.42
CA ILE A 79 30.04 13.33 -10.35
C ILE A 79 30.49 13.09 -11.79
N ILE A 80 29.83 12.13 -12.43
CA ILE A 80 29.89 11.92 -13.89
C ILE A 80 28.59 12.47 -14.50
N TYR A 81 28.66 13.26 -15.52
CA TYR A 81 27.52 13.72 -16.31
C TYR A 81 27.56 13.10 -17.69
N ILE A 82 26.44 12.56 -18.15
CA ILE A 82 26.23 11.92 -19.43
C ILE A 82 24.93 12.46 -20.03
N LYS A 83 24.98 12.94 -21.28
CA LYS A 83 23.79 13.32 -22.03
C LYS A 83 23.53 12.29 -23.13
N ILE A 84 22.30 11.85 -23.24
CA ILE A 84 21.85 10.92 -24.28
C ILE A 84 20.60 11.49 -24.98
N GLU A 85 20.28 10.97 -26.15
CA GLU A 85 18.98 11.20 -26.77
C GLU A 85 17.88 10.50 -25.94
N HIS A 86 16.68 11.08 -25.94
CA HIS A 86 15.59 10.55 -25.14
C HIS A 86 15.22 9.11 -25.53
N CYS A 87 15.44 8.18 -24.63
CA CYS A 87 15.22 6.75 -24.84
C CYS A 87 14.57 6.02 -23.63
N GLY A 88 14.16 6.79 -22.63
CA GLY A 88 13.41 6.32 -21.46
C GLY A 88 14.29 5.83 -20.30
N VAL A 89 13.67 5.77 -19.11
CA VAL A 89 14.32 5.50 -17.81
C VAL A 89 15.16 4.22 -17.79
N SER A 90 14.68 3.14 -18.41
CA SER A 90 15.38 1.86 -18.48
C SER A 90 16.74 1.97 -19.18
N GLN A 91 16.78 2.67 -20.31
CA GLN A 91 18.00 2.85 -21.07
C GLN A 91 18.94 3.83 -20.38
N ALA A 92 18.44 4.91 -19.83
CA ALA A 92 19.23 5.86 -19.05
C ALA A 92 19.92 5.17 -17.85
N ARG A 93 19.18 4.33 -17.08
CA ARG A 93 19.76 3.53 -16.00
C ARG A 93 20.83 2.55 -16.51
N ASN A 94 20.59 1.89 -17.65
CA ASN A 94 21.57 0.99 -18.28
C ASN A 94 22.84 1.70 -18.71
N VAL A 95 22.73 2.90 -19.27
CA VAL A 95 23.91 3.75 -19.61
C VAL A 95 24.70 4.06 -18.34
N GLY A 96 24.02 4.51 -17.27
CA GLY A 96 24.66 4.78 -15.99
C GLY A 96 25.38 3.58 -15.40
N LEU A 97 24.82 2.38 -15.51
CA LEU A 97 25.46 1.13 -15.04
C LEU A 97 26.84 0.87 -15.67
N ASN A 98 27.08 1.29 -16.90
CA ASN A 98 28.38 1.09 -17.57
C ASN A 98 29.51 1.92 -16.93
N PHE A 99 29.18 2.97 -16.18
CA PHE A 99 30.13 3.86 -15.51
C PHE A 99 30.24 3.59 -14.01
N ALA A 100 29.40 2.70 -13.46
CA ALA A 100 29.34 2.43 -12.03
C ALA A 100 30.58 1.64 -11.56
N LYS A 101 31.34 2.21 -10.59
CA LYS A 101 32.56 1.64 -10.00
C LYS A 101 32.35 1.22 -8.54
N GLY A 102 31.32 1.73 -7.88
CA GLY A 102 31.03 1.46 -6.47
C GLY A 102 30.75 -0.01 -6.18
N LYS A 103 31.04 -0.44 -4.96
CA LYS A 103 30.73 -1.79 -4.46
C LYS A 103 29.23 -2.05 -4.46
N TYR A 104 28.43 -1.01 -4.18
CA TYR A 104 26.97 -1.02 -4.11
C TYR A 104 26.38 -0.03 -5.11
N ILE A 105 25.27 -0.42 -5.73
CA ILE A 105 24.57 0.36 -6.76
C ILE A 105 23.17 0.73 -6.26
N ASN A 106 22.73 1.95 -6.57
CA ASN A 106 21.36 2.38 -6.43
C ASN A 106 20.92 3.21 -7.64
N PHE A 107 19.61 3.25 -7.88
CA PHE A 107 18.97 4.00 -8.97
C PHE A 107 18.04 5.05 -8.37
N LEU A 108 18.55 6.20 -7.99
CA LEU A 108 17.77 7.29 -7.42
C LEU A 108 16.94 7.98 -8.49
N ASP A 109 15.62 8.09 -8.27
CA ASP A 109 14.76 8.89 -9.14
C ASP A 109 15.03 10.39 -8.92
N SER A 110 15.06 11.17 -10.00
CA SER A 110 15.53 12.56 -10.00
C SER A 110 14.65 13.55 -9.22
N ASP A 111 13.47 13.14 -8.78
CA ASP A 111 12.56 13.93 -7.94
C ASP A 111 12.44 13.42 -6.49
N ASP A 112 13.17 12.36 -6.15
CA ASP A 112 13.15 11.72 -4.84
C ASP A 112 14.44 12.01 -4.05
N LYS A 113 14.54 11.50 -2.81
CA LYS A 113 15.73 11.69 -1.98
C LYS A 113 15.92 10.58 -0.95
N TRP A 114 17.15 10.45 -0.47
CA TRP A 114 17.51 9.55 0.62
C TRP A 114 17.60 10.28 1.98
N ASP A 115 17.32 9.57 3.07
CA ASP A 115 17.68 10.01 4.42
C ASP A 115 19.21 10.15 4.54
N SER A 116 19.68 11.14 5.29
CA SER A 116 21.10 11.45 5.42
C SER A 116 21.95 10.34 6.06
N HIS A 117 21.34 9.42 6.81
CA HIS A 117 22.01 8.28 7.43
C HIS A 117 21.82 6.96 6.68
N ALA A 118 21.06 6.97 5.57
CA ALA A 118 20.70 5.73 4.87
C ALA A 118 21.93 4.92 4.44
N PHE A 119 22.95 5.57 3.86
CA PHE A 119 24.09 4.86 3.27
C PHE A 119 25.01 4.22 4.30
N ILE A 120 25.14 4.80 5.48
CA ILE A 120 25.93 4.17 6.55
C ILE A 120 25.27 2.88 7.04
N TYR A 121 23.92 2.87 7.20
CA TYR A 121 23.19 1.67 7.57
C TYR A 121 23.24 0.59 6.49
N ILE A 122 23.11 0.97 5.20
CA ILE A 122 23.26 0.04 4.07
C ILE A 122 24.65 -0.60 4.06
N HIS A 123 25.70 0.23 4.19
CA HIS A 123 27.07 -0.29 4.22
C HIS A 123 27.27 -1.28 5.36
N MET A 124 26.91 -0.89 6.59
CA MET A 124 27.05 -1.77 7.77
C MET A 124 26.30 -3.09 7.58
N PHE A 125 25.08 -3.04 7.03
CA PHE A 125 24.26 -4.24 6.86
C PHE A 125 24.84 -5.17 5.79
N PHE A 126 25.31 -4.66 4.66
CA PHE A 126 26.00 -5.47 3.65
C PHE A 126 27.30 -6.08 4.15
N GLU A 127 28.07 -5.37 5.00
CA GLU A 127 29.31 -5.94 5.56
C GLU A 127 29.03 -7.03 6.60
N MET A 128 27.90 -6.97 7.30
CA MET A 128 27.49 -8.03 8.23
C MET A 128 26.85 -9.24 7.54
N HIS A 129 26.33 -9.08 6.33
CA HIS A 129 25.57 -10.09 5.61
C HIS A 129 26.10 -10.24 4.17
N ASN A 130 27.14 -11.10 4.02
CA ASN A 130 27.77 -11.30 2.72
C ASN A 130 26.98 -12.20 1.77
N ASP A 131 25.97 -12.86 2.27
CA ASP A 131 25.08 -13.80 1.59
C ASP A 131 23.91 -13.13 0.86
N ILE A 132 23.68 -11.81 1.04
CA ILE A 132 22.61 -11.08 0.38
C ILE A 132 23.12 -10.21 -0.78
N ASP A 133 22.30 -10.07 -1.79
CA ASP A 133 22.59 -9.27 -2.99
C ASP A 133 21.80 -7.96 -3.06
N ILE A 134 20.69 -7.88 -2.32
CA ILE A 134 19.76 -6.74 -2.33
C ILE A 134 19.45 -6.31 -0.90
N ILE A 135 19.40 -5.00 -0.67
CA ILE A 135 18.80 -4.39 0.51
C ILE A 135 17.66 -3.49 0.08
N GLY A 136 16.47 -3.67 0.66
CA GLY A 136 15.35 -2.77 0.53
C GLY A 136 15.31 -1.74 1.66
N GLY A 137 15.03 -0.48 1.30
CA GLY A 137 14.72 0.61 2.24
C GLY A 137 13.22 0.89 2.31
N ARG A 138 12.78 1.51 3.41
CA ARG A 138 11.40 1.94 3.62
C ARG A 138 11.06 3.10 2.70
N ILE A 139 9.89 3.06 2.08
CA ILE A 139 9.40 4.17 1.27
C ILE A 139 8.49 5.05 2.13
N LYS A 140 8.88 6.31 2.33
CA LYS A 140 8.07 7.33 2.97
C LYS A 140 7.67 8.37 1.94
N LEU A 141 6.37 8.57 1.76
CA LEU A 141 5.84 9.60 0.88
C LEU A 141 6.09 10.99 1.47
N PHE A 142 6.36 11.98 0.62
CA PHE A 142 6.45 13.39 1.00
C PHE A 142 5.89 14.30 -0.09
N GLY A 143 5.69 15.58 0.21
CA GLY A 143 5.02 16.53 -0.68
C GLY A 143 3.51 16.53 -0.45
N ALA A 144 2.70 16.18 -1.43
CA ALA A 144 1.23 16.17 -1.31
C ALA A 144 0.68 15.11 -0.34
N ARG A 145 1.49 14.15 0.08
CA ARG A 145 1.15 13.12 1.09
C ARG A 145 2.34 12.90 2.01
N ASN A 146 2.08 12.51 3.27
CA ASN A 146 3.11 12.23 4.25
C ASN A 146 2.76 10.96 5.04
N ASN A 147 2.97 9.81 4.44
CA ASN A 147 2.74 8.49 5.05
C ASN A 147 3.71 7.47 4.50
N TYR A 148 3.85 6.31 5.16
CA TYR A 148 4.63 5.20 4.62
C TYR A 148 3.86 4.46 3.52
N HIS A 149 4.60 3.79 2.64
CA HIS A 149 4.05 2.94 1.60
C HIS A 149 3.29 1.74 2.19
N PHE A 150 2.32 1.20 1.47
CA PHE A 150 1.50 0.07 1.94
C PHE A 150 2.31 -1.19 2.32
N LEU A 151 3.45 -1.42 1.67
CA LEU A 151 4.34 -2.54 1.98
C LEU A 151 5.31 -2.26 3.14
N ASP A 152 5.10 -1.19 3.92
CA ASP A 152 5.96 -0.84 5.06
C ASP A 152 5.90 -1.87 6.20
N TYR A 153 4.84 -2.65 6.29
CA TYR A 153 4.69 -3.71 7.31
C TYR A 153 5.86 -4.70 7.36
N LYS A 154 6.57 -4.91 6.24
CA LYS A 154 7.72 -5.81 6.16
C LYS A 154 8.94 -5.32 6.93
N PHE A 155 9.00 -4.02 7.25
CA PHE A 155 10.09 -3.37 7.99
C PHE A 155 9.81 -3.29 9.51
N ASN A 156 9.15 -4.29 10.08
CA ASN A 156 8.93 -4.38 11.53
C ASN A 156 10.24 -4.48 12.32
N SER A 157 11.30 -5.05 11.73
CA SER A 157 12.65 -5.14 12.26
C SER A 157 13.68 -5.16 11.13
N THR A 158 14.93 -4.80 11.46
CA THR A 158 16.08 -4.93 10.56
C THR A 158 16.54 -6.39 10.55
N ARG A 159 16.47 -7.07 9.40
CA ARG A 159 16.78 -8.50 9.24
C ARG A 159 17.01 -8.92 7.79
N VAL A 160 17.59 -10.10 7.62
CA VAL A 160 17.59 -10.84 6.35
C VAL A 160 16.31 -11.66 6.25
N VAL A 161 15.69 -11.66 5.08
CA VAL A 161 14.46 -12.38 4.75
C VAL A 161 14.72 -13.34 3.60
N ASN A 162 14.28 -14.59 3.75
CA ASN A 162 14.21 -15.55 2.65
C ASN A 162 12.80 -15.49 2.02
N LEU A 163 12.71 -14.99 0.80
CA LEU A 163 11.43 -14.82 0.09
C LEU A 163 10.75 -16.13 -0.31
N THR A 164 11.42 -17.27 -0.23
CA THR A 164 10.76 -18.56 -0.41
C THR A 164 9.91 -18.96 0.80
N GLN A 165 10.19 -18.36 1.96
CA GLN A 165 9.49 -18.59 3.23
C GLN A 165 8.61 -17.39 3.61
N GLU A 166 9.17 -16.19 3.65
CA GLU A 166 8.46 -14.94 3.93
C GLU A 166 8.11 -14.20 2.61
N TYR A 167 7.37 -14.87 1.73
CA TYR A 167 7.05 -14.41 0.37
C TYR A 167 6.27 -13.09 0.32
N ASN A 168 5.66 -12.67 1.43
CA ASN A 168 4.93 -11.41 1.56
C ASN A 168 5.86 -10.18 1.73
N CYS A 169 7.17 -10.40 1.86
CA CYS A 169 8.16 -9.33 1.99
C CYS A 169 8.71 -8.83 0.63
N ILE A 170 7.91 -8.86 -0.43
CA ILE A 170 8.29 -8.47 -1.80
C ILE A 170 8.91 -7.07 -1.88
N GLN A 171 9.91 -6.92 -2.75
CA GLN A 171 10.53 -5.63 -3.10
C GLN A 171 10.24 -5.32 -4.58
N LEU A 172 9.70 -4.12 -4.86
CA LEU A 172 9.15 -3.76 -6.17
C LEU A 172 9.79 -2.50 -6.77
N SER A 173 10.58 -1.73 -6.00
CA SER A 173 11.20 -0.49 -6.46
C SER A 173 12.71 -0.60 -6.42
N ALA A 174 13.36 -0.42 -7.57
CA ALA A 174 14.81 -0.36 -7.69
C ALA A 174 15.36 0.93 -7.06
N ALA A 175 14.59 2.03 -7.10
CA ALA A 175 14.98 3.30 -6.52
C ALA A 175 15.15 3.22 -4.99
N SER A 176 14.27 2.45 -4.30
CA SER A 176 14.37 2.21 -2.86
C SER A 176 15.24 1.00 -2.49
N SER A 177 16.04 0.46 -3.41
CA SER A 177 16.89 -0.72 -3.22
C SER A 177 18.34 -0.43 -3.50
N PHE A 178 19.21 -1.12 -2.74
CA PHE A 178 20.64 -1.18 -3.03
C PHE A 178 21.05 -2.58 -3.45
N PHE A 179 21.98 -2.66 -4.39
CA PHE A 179 22.40 -3.90 -5.02
C PHE A 179 23.91 -4.07 -4.88
N ARG A 180 24.40 -5.29 -4.60
CA ARG A 180 25.81 -5.59 -4.82
C ARG A 180 26.13 -5.47 -6.31
N ARG A 181 27.18 -4.75 -6.68
CA ARG A 181 27.57 -4.62 -8.08
C ARG A 181 27.86 -5.97 -8.74
N THR A 182 28.41 -6.91 -7.97
CA THR A 182 28.69 -8.29 -8.42
C THR A 182 27.44 -9.10 -8.79
N SER A 183 26.29 -8.84 -8.16
CA SER A 183 25.03 -9.53 -8.47
C SER A 183 24.31 -8.98 -9.69
N ILE A 184 24.60 -7.74 -10.06
CA ILE A 184 23.99 -7.14 -11.26
C ILE A 184 24.57 -7.76 -12.53
N LYS A 185 25.92 -7.89 -12.63
CA LYS A 185 26.64 -8.49 -13.79
C LYS A 185 26.04 -8.05 -15.15
N GLN A 186 25.36 -9.01 -15.81
CA GLN A 186 24.70 -8.80 -17.10
C GLN A 186 23.21 -8.45 -16.96
N ASN A 187 22.68 -8.36 -15.72
CA ASN A 187 21.30 -7.96 -15.51
C ASN A 187 21.12 -6.48 -15.87
N LYS A 188 20.28 -6.21 -16.83
CA LYS A 188 19.98 -4.87 -17.33
C LYS A 188 18.47 -4.62 -17.24
N PHE A 189 18.08 -3.36 -17.10
CA PHE A 189 16.68 -2.97 -17.31
C PHE A 189 16.28 -3.28 -18.74
N LYS A 190 15.11 -3.86 -18.92
CA LYS A 190 14.61 -4.19 -20.27
C LYS A 190 14.06 -2.92 -20.92
N PRO A 191 14.64 -2.43 -22.02
CA PRO A 191 14.06 -1.34 -22.81
C PRO A 191 12.63 -1.69 -23.26
N ASN A 192 11.79 -0.70 -23.46
CA ASN A 192 10.39 -0.85 -23.89
C ASN A 192 9.47 -1.59 -22.89
N VAL A 193 9.90 -1.73 -21.63
CA VAL A 193 9.02 -2.06 -20.51
C VAL A 193 8.72 -0.76 -19.77
N TYR A 194 7.57 -0.16 -20.05
CA TYR A 194 7.21 1.16 -19.55
C TYR A 194 6.76 1.16 -18.08
N PHE A 195 6.28 0.00 -17.59
CA PHE A 195 5.84 -0.18 -16.21
C PHE A 195 6.30 -1.53 -15.69
N GLY A 196 6.93 -1.54 -14.51
CA GLY A 196 7.41 -2.75 -13.85
C GLY A 196 8.79 -3.21 -14.32
N GLU A 197 9.56 -2.35 -15.00
CA GLU A 197 10.97 -2.58 -15.32
C GLU A 197 11.80 -2.86 -14.07
N ASP A 198 11.52 -2.15 -12.98
CA ASP A 198 12.11 -2.33 -11.65
C ASP A 198 11.85 -3.73 -11.10
N ILE A 199 10.60 -4.18 -11.20
CA ILE A 199 10.15 -5.47 -10.71
C ILE A 199 10.91 -6.57 -11.44
N ARG A 200 10.97 -6.50 -12.77
CA ARG A 200 11.69 -7.46 -13.59
C ARG A 200 13.18 -7.49 -13.27
N PHE A 201 13.81 -6.32 -13.09
CA PHE A 201 15.21 -6.18 -12.75
C PHE A 201 15.52 -6.80 -11.38
N ILE A 202 14.75 -6.48 -10.35
CA ILE A 202 14.90 -6.99 -8.98
C ILE A 202 14.72 -8.51 -8.95
N HIS A 203 13.63 -9.02 -9.55
CA HIS A 203 13.31 -10.45 -9.50
C HIS A 203 14.32 -11.29 -10.29
N ASN A 204 15.00 -10.75 -11.29
CA ASN A 204 16.10 -11.45 -11.95
C ASN A 204 17.25 -11.79 -11.00
N ILE A 205 17.53 -10.94 -10.02
CA ILE A 205 18.53 -11.17 -8.97
C ILE A 205 17.95 -12.15 -7.93
N LEU A 206 16.70 -11.94 -7.51
CA LEU A 206 16.04 -12.77 -6.50
C LEU A 206 15.76 -14.21 -6.97
N PHE A 207 15.68 -14.47 -8.26
CA PHE A 207 15.62 -15.82 -8.78
C PHE A 207 16.92 -16.61 -8.57
N ILE A 208 18.07 -15.91 -8.50
CA ILE A 208 19.37 -16.53 -8.25
C ILE A 208 19.59 -16.66 -6.74
N ASN A 209 19.29 -15.61 -5.99
CA ASN A 209 19.43 -15.55 -4.55
C ASN A 209 18.17 -14.89 -3.93
N PRO A 210 17.25 -15.67 -3.37
CA PRO A 210 15.98 -15.15 -2.82
C PRO A 210 16.13 -14.48 -1.44
N LEU A 211 17.36 -14.19 -1.00
CA LEU A 211 17.64 -13.48 0.24
C LEU A 211 17.64 -11.96 0.01
N ILE A 212 16.93 -11.22 0.85
CA ILE A 212 16.90 -9.77 0.86
C ILE A 212 17.11 -9.20 2.25
N GLY A 213 17.94 -8.17 2.37
CA GLY A 213 18.03 -7.37 3.59
C GLY A 213 16.89 -6.36 3.67
N LEU A 214 16.18 -6.31 4.78
CA LEU A 214 15.22 -5.28 5.10
C LEU A 214 15.78 -4.45 6.26
N VAL A 215 16.09 -3.16 6.00
CA VAL A 215 16.72 -2.28 6.98
C VAL A 215 15.76 -1.16 7.35
N ARG A 216 15.23 -1.24 8.57
CA ARG A 216 14.16 -0.35 9.07
C ARG A 216 14.61 1.12 9.16
N GLU A 217 15.88 1.37 9.42
CA GLU A 217 16.47 2.70 9.58
C GLU A 217 16.71 3.39 8.24
N VAL A 218 16.68 2.66 7.12
CA VAL A 218 16.91 3.19 5.78
C VAL A 218 15.63 3.70 5.20
N ILE A 219 15.53 5.02 5.00
CA ILE A 219 14.32 5.69 4.49
C ILE A 219 14.60 6.32 3.13
N TYR A 220 13.82 5.90 2.15
CA TYR A 220 13.68 6.49 0.83
C TYR A 220 12.48 7.43 0.82
N TYR A 221 12.67 8.71 0.54
CA TYR A 221 11.60 9.69 0.44
C TYR A 221 11.11 9.77 -1.01
N TYR A 222 9.90 9.25 -1.22
CA TYR A 222 9.22 9.25 -2.51
C TYR A 222 8.30 10.47 -2.63
N ARG A 223 8.52 11.32 -3.65
CA ARG A 223 7.75 12.55 -3.85
C ARG A 223 6.38 12.28 -4.44
N LYS A 224 5.33 12.78 -3.79
CA LYS A 224 4.00 12.90 -4.37
C LYS A 224 3.81 14.33 -4.86
N ARG A 225 3.79 14.51 -6.18
CA ARG A 225 3.60 15.81 -6.81
C ARG A 225 2.17 16.27 -6.68
N SER A 226 1.94 17.54 -6.33
CA SER A 226 0.60 18.13 -6.18
C SER A 226 -0.13 18.32 -7.52
N ASP A 227 0.63 18.50 -8.60
CA ASP A 227 0.14 18.68 -9.96
C ASP A 227 -0.20 17.37 -10.69
N SER A 228 -0.07 16.23 -10.03
CA SER A 228 -0.31 14.89 -10.60
C SER A 228 0.51 14.57 -11.85
N SER A 229 1.66 15.24 -12.05
CA SER A 229 2.52 15.09 -13.24
C SER A 229 3.42 13.85 -13.22
N SER A 230 3.43 13.05 -12.14
CA SER A 230 4.27 11.86 -12.07
C SER A 230 3.78 10.72 -12.98
N ALA A 231 4.72 9.91 -13.50
CA ALA A 231 4.40 8.77 -14.36
C ALA A 231 3.39 7.81 -13.72
N ILE A 232 3.55 7.50 -12.42
CA ILE A 232 2.65 6.60 -11.69
C ILE A 232 1.25 7.21 -11.55
N GLN A 233 1.11 8.53 -11.37
CA GLN A 233 -0.21 9.17 -11.23
C GLN A 233 -1.01 9.17 -12.56
N ASN A 234 -0.35 8.98 -13.69
CA ASN A 234 -0.95 8.92 -15.01
C ASN A 234 -0.94 7.50 -15.63
N THR A 235 -0.54 6.50 -14.85
CA THR A 235 -0.39 5.11 -15.33
C THR A 235 -1.66 4.57 -16.00
N GLU A 236 -2.84 4.78 -15.39
CA GLU A 236 -4.12 4.27 -15.89
C GLU A 236 -4.54 4.88 -17.25
N LYS A 237 -4.00 6.06 -17.61
CA LYS A 237 -4.28 6.70 -18.90
C LYS A 237 -3.47 6.09 -20.04
N ASN A 238 -2.44 5.31 -19.73
CA ASN A 238 -1.54 4.73 -20.73
C ASN A 238 -1.96 3.30 -21.07
N LYS A 239 -2.32 3.03 -22.33
CA LYS A 239 -2.74 1.69 -22.80
C LYS A 239 -1.67 0.62 -22.57
N GLU A 240 -0.39 0.96 -22.62
CA GLU A 240 0.72 0.05 -22.37
C GLU A 240 0.69 -0.55 -20.94
N TYR A 241 0.18 0.18 -19.98
CA TYR A 241 0.00 -0.32 -18.61
C TYR A 241 -0.87 -1.57 -18.55
N TYR A 242 -1.89 -1.66 -19.40
CA TYR A 242 -2.85 -2.75 -19.35
C TYR A 242 -2.31 -4.07 -19.94
N PHE A 243 -1.57 -4.01 -21.05
CA PHE A 243 -1.14 -5.19 -21.78
C PHE A 243 0.36 -5.43 -21.71
N SER A 244 1.16 -4.41 -21.99
CA SER A 244 2.61 -4.52 -22.05
C SER A 244 3.19 -4.98 -20.72
N THR A 245 2.73 -4.42 -19.59
CA THR A 245 3.17 -4.83 -18.26
C THR A 245 2.85 -6.30 -17.97
N ILE A 246 1.63 -6.76 -18.31
CA ILE A 246 1.25 -8.16 -18.07
C ILE A 246 2.16 -9.11 -18.84
N ASN A 247 2.35 -8.87 -20.13
CA ASN A 247 3.18 -9.73 -20.97
C ASN A 247 4.67 -9.63 -20.61
N SER A 248 5.18 -8.40 -20.43
CA SER A 248 6.61 -8.17 -20.26
C SER A 248 7.09 -8.41 -18.83
N VAL A 249 6.21 -8.40 -17.84
CA VAL A 249 6.58 -8.59 -16.44
C VAL A 249 5.93 -9.85 -15.86
N HIS A 250 4.60 -9.93 -15.78
CA HIS A 250 3.94 -11.08 -15.13
C HIS A 250 4.23 -12.38 -15.86
N GLN A 251 3.96 -12.45 -17.16
CA GLN A 251 4.20 -13.70 -17.93
C GLN A 251 5.69 -14.05 -17.94
N TYR A 252 6.57 -13.06 -18.11
CA TYR A 252 8.01 -13.28 -18.03
C TYR A 252 8.45 -13.90 -16.69
N LEU A 253 7.93 -13.38 -15.56
CA LEU A 253 8.28 -13.89 -14.24
C LEU A 253 7.71 -15.28 -13.99
N ILE A 254 6.51 -15.58 -14.51
CA ILE A 254 5.89 -16.91 -14.47
C ILE A 254 6.76 -17.89 -15.24
N ASP A 255 7.07 -17.60 -16.50
CA ASP A 255 7.84 -18.49 -17.39
C ASP A 255 9.24 -18.77 -16.82
N LYS A 256 9.89 -17.71 -16.32
CA LYS A 256 11.20 -17.83 -15.68
C LYS A 256 11.14 -18.64 -14.39
N SER A 257 10.08 -18.48 -13.59
CA SER A 257 9.87 -19.27 -12.38
C SER A 257 9.68 -20.76 -12.72
N TYR A 258 8.90 -21.08 -13.73
CA TYR A 258 8.73 -22.46 -14.20
C TYR A 258 10.05 -23.04 -14.71
N SER A 259 10.84 -22.28 -15.46
CA SER A 259 12.13 -22.74 -16.00
C SER A 259 13.15 -23.06 -14.92
N LEU A 260 13.08 -22.39 -13.75
CA LEU A 260 14.03 -22.55 -12.66
C LEU A 260 13.56 -23.51 -11.56
N TYR A 261 12.26 -23.53 -11.27
CA TYR A 261 11.70 -24.20 -10.10
C TYR A 261 10.61 -25.24 -10.44
N ASN A 262 10.27 -25.40 -11.71
CA ASN A 262 9.14 -26.22 -12.20
C ASN A 262 7.78 -25.87 -11.55
N LYS A 263 7.66 -24.63 -11.05
CA LYS A 263 6.45 -24.05 -10.44
C LYS A 263 6.58 -22.52 -10.36
N ILE A 264 5.47 -21.83 -10.12
CA ILE A 264 5.53 -20.40 -9.80
C ILE A 264 6.01 -20.25 -8.35
N ALA A 265 7.14 -19.56 -8.14
CA ALA A 265 7.71 -19.33 -6.81
C ALA A 265 6.74 -18.54 -5.92
N PRO A 266 6.72 -18.80 -4.60
CA PRO A 266 5.80 -18.14 -3.65
C PRO A 266 5.78 -16.62 -3.73
N PHE A 267 6.97 -15.98 -3.79
CA PHE A 267 7.07 -14.52 -3.86
C PHE A 267 6.60 -13.94 -5.21
N ILE A 268 6.67 -14.72 -6.31
CA ILE A 268 6.11 -14.33 -7.61
C ILE A 268 4.58 -14.43 -7.58
N GLN A 269 4.02 -15.50 -7.02
CA GLN A 269 2.56 -15.61 -6.85
C GLN A 269 2.01 -14.48 -5.97
N PHE A 270 2.71 -14.16 -4.87
CA PHE A 270 2.30 -13.07 -3.99
C PHE A 270 2.36 -11.70 -4.68
N PHE A 271 3.42 -11.44 -5.48
CA PHE A 271 3.51 -10.23 -6.29
C PHE A 271 2.38 -10.13 -7.32
N ILE A 272 2.11 -11.21 -8.07
CA ILE A 272 1.05 -11.23 -9.08
C ILE A 272 -0.31 -10.99 -8.42
N ALA A 273 -0.60 -11.65 -7.29
CA ALA A 273 -1.82 -11.42 -6.52
C ALA A 273 -1.94 -9.95 -6.08
N TYR A 274 -0.85 -9.36 -5.57
CA TYR A 274 -0.79 -7.96 -5.17
C TYR A 274 -1.15 -7.02 -6.32
N ASP A 275 -0.51 -7.15 -7.47
CA ASP A 275 -0.75 -6.27 -8.63
C ASP A 275 -2.15 -6.46 -9.21
N ILE A 276 -2.62 -7.72 -9.36
CA ILE A 276 -3.98 -8.00 -9.86
C ILE A 276 -5.04 -7.37 -8.97
N LEU A 277 -4.92 -7.47 -7.65
CA LEU A 277 -5.91 -6.88 -6.74
C LEU A 277 -5.97 -5.35 -6.86
N PHE A 278 -4.84 -4.67 -7.08
CA PHE A 278 -4.82 -3.24 -7.40
C PHE A 278 -5.49 -2.95 -8.75
N ARG A 279 -5.21 -3.73 -9.78
CA ARG A 279 -5.85 -3.61 -11.10
C ARG A 279 -7.35 -3.84 -11.04
N LEU A 280 -7.81 -4.80 -10.25
CA LEU A 280 -9.25 -5.02 -10.01
C LEU A 280 -9.93 -3.81 -9.35
N SER A 281 -9.18 -3.04 -8.54
CA SER A 281 -9.68 -1.82 -7.90
C SER A 281 -9.67 -0.59 -8.83
N SER A 282 -9.07 -0.69 -10.03
CA SER A 282 -9.01 0.39 -11.01
C SER A 282 -10.31 0.54 -11.80
N LEU A 283 -10.44 1.66 -12.53
CA LEU A 283 -11.57 1.93 -13.42
C LEU A 283 -11.15 1.81 -14.89
N ALA A 284 -10.53 0.68 -15.25
CA ALA A 284 -9.98 0.43 -16.58
C ALA A 284 -10.96 0.68 -17.74
N TYR A 285 -12.27 0.47 -17.51
CA TYR A 285 -13.33 0.72 -18.49
C TYR A 285 -13.44 2.21 -18.91
N ASN A 286 -12.86 3.13 -18.13
CA ASN A 286 -12.81 4.55 -18.50
C ASN A 286 -11.72 4.86 -19.54
N TYR A 287 -10.75 3.96 -19.73
CA TYR A 287 -9.54 4.21 -20.52
C TYR A 287 -9.33 3.26 -21.70
N LEU A 288 -10.08 2.17 -21.75
CA LEU A 288 -10.02 1.18 -22.82
C LEU A 288 -11.32 1.20 -23.65
N ASP A 289 -11.21 1.03 -24.96
CA ASP A 289 -12.35 0.72 -25.81
C ASP A 289 -12.92 -0.67 -25.49
N THR A 290 -14.15 -0.95 -25.93
CA THR A 290 -14.90 -2.17 -25.56
C THR A 290 -14.13 -3.47 -25.86
N SER A 291 -13.44 -3.54 -27.02
CA SER A 291 -12.71 -4.73 -27.43
C SER A 291 -11.46 -4.96 -26.55
N ASN A 292 -10.66 -3.90 -26.35
CA ASN A 292 -9.48 -3.97 -25.51
C ASN A 292 -9.84 -4.20 -24.04
N TYR A 293 -10.95 -3.64 -23.59
CA TYR A 293 -11.44 -3.85 -22.24
C TYR A 293 -11.82 -5.32 -21.99
N SER A 294 -12.58 -5.95 -22.90
CA SER A 294 -12.92 -7.38 -22.79
C SER A 294 -11.66 -8.25 -22.76
N LYS A 295 -10.74 -8.03 -23.70
CA LYS A 295 -9.44 -8.75 -23.75
C LYS A 295 -8.63 -8.58 -22.46
N TYR A 296 -8.64 -7.38 -21.87
CA TYR A 296 -7.96 -7.12 -20.60
C TYR A 296 -8.58 -7.91 -19.44
N CYS A 297 -9.93 -7.94 -19.36
CA CYS A 297 -10.64 -8.73 -18.36
C CYS A 297 -10.26 -10.22 -18.45
N ASP A 298 -10.28 -10.80 -19.65
CA ASP A 298 -9.89 -12.21 -19.88
C ASP A 298 -8.44 -12.45 -19.45
N THR A 299 -7.55 -11.51 -19.74
CA THR A 299 -6.14 -11.59 -19.35
C THR A 299 -5.95 -11.61 -17.84
N ILE A 300 -6.66 -10.74 -17.11
CA ILE A 300 -6.63 -10.72 -15.64
C ILE A 300 -7.20 -12.00 -15.04
N GLU A 301 -8.31 -12.52 -15.58
CA GLU A 301 -8.88 -13.78 -15.11
C GLU A 301 -7.94 -14.97 -15.37
N ASN A 302 -7.25 -14.99 -16.52
CA ASN A 302 -6.25 -16.03 -16.82
C ASN A 302 -5.04 -15.98 -15.86
N LEU A 303 -4.59 -14.79 -15.47
CA LEU A 303 -3.56 -14.65 -14.44
C LEU A 303 -4.06 -15.11 -13.06
N LEU A 304 -5.30 -14.76 -12.68
CA LEU A 304 -5.89 -15.22 -11.42
C LEU A 304 -5.92 -16.75 -11.31
N ARG A 305 -6.21 -17.46 -12.41
CA ARG A 305 -6.24 -18.93 -12.44
C ARG A 305 -4.86 -19.56 -12.18
N GLN A 306 -3.78 -18.83 -12.46
CA GLN A 306 -2.40 -19.30 -12.25
C GLN A 306 -1.87 -19.04 -10.83
N VAL A 307 -2.58 -18.26 -10.02
CA VAL A 307 -2.19 -17.89 -8.63
C VAL A 307 -3.01 -18.71 -7.65
N ASP A 308 -2.37 -19.33 -6.65
CA ASP A 308 -3.08 -20.06 -5.60
C ASP A 308 -3.87 -19.09 -4.70
N ASP A 309 -5.04 -19.54 -4.23
CA ASP A 309 -5.96 -18.75 -3.38
C ASP A 309 -5.28 -18.16 -2.14
N LYS A 310 -4.35 -18.92 -1.56
CA LYS A 310 -3.54 -18.51 -0.43
C LYS A 310 -2.91 -17.12 -0.64
N TYR A 311 -2.27 -16.89 -1.80
CA TYR A 311 -1.57 -15.63 -2.06
C TYR A 311 -2.52 -14.46 -2.33
N ILE A 312 -3.76 -14.73 -2.76
CA ILE A 312 -4.83 -13.74 -2.87
C ILE A 312 -5.37 -13.39 -1.49
N LEU A 313 -5.64 -14.39 -0.66
CA LEU A 313 -6.26 -14.22 0.65
C LEU A 313 -5.32 -13.59 1.69
N GLU A 314 -4.02 -13.86 1.62
CA GLU A 314 -3.01 -13.33 2.53
C GLU A 314 -2.52 -11.92 2.21
N GLN A 315 -3.03 -11.27 1.16
CA GLN A 315 -2.72 -9.85 0.91
C GLN A 315 -3.21 -8.96 2.06
N ASN A 316 -2.30 -8.17 2.65
CA ASN A 316 -2.61 -7.32 3.81
C ASN A 316 -3.02 -5.89 3.42
N VAL A 317 -2.82 -5.52 2.15
CA VAL A 317 -2.94 -4.13 1.68
C VAL A 317 -4.35 -3.79 1.22
N LEU A 318 -5.10 -4.78 0.75
CA LEU A 318 -6.42 -4.58 0.14
C LEU A 318 -7.53 -5.24 0.95
N SER A 319 -8.75 -4.71 0.81
CA SER A 319 -9.90 -5.15 1.58
C SER A 319 -10.28 -6.61 1.28
N SER A 320 -10.89 -7.28 2.26
CA SER A 320 -11.43 -8.64 2.08
C SER A 320 -12.45 -8.71 0.94
N ARG A 321 -13.18 -7.62 0.69
CA ARG A 321 -14.16 -7.53 -0.41
C ARG A 321 -13.52 -7.76 -1.77
N ILE A 322 -12.40 -7.07 -2.07
CA ILE A 322 -11.72 -7.22 -3.37
C ILE A 322 -11.07 -8.60 -3.53
N LYS A 323 -10.58 -9.21 -2.43
CA LYS A 323 -10.03 -10.57 -2.43
C LYS A 323 -11.09 -11.61 -2.78
N ILE A 324 -12.26 -11.54 -2.15
CA ILE A 324 -13.39 -12.43 -2.44
C ILE A 324 -13.92 -12.21 -3.84
N TYR A 325 -13.93 -10.96 -4.31
CA TYR A 325 -14.29 -10.67 -5.67
C TYR A 325 -13.31 -11.28 -6.69
N ALA A 326 -12.00 -11.20 -6.44
CA ALA A 326 -10.97 -11.84 -7.25
C ALA A 326 -11.19 -13.36 -7.35
N LEU A 327 -11.49 -14.02 -6.21
CA LEU A 327 -11.82 -15.44 -6.19
C LEU A 327 -13.12 -15.75 -6.94
N SER A 328 -14.12 -14.86 -6.84
CA SER A 328 -15.37 -15.03 -7.61
C SER A 328 -15.10 -14.99 -9.12
N LYS A 329 -14.20 -14.14 -9.58
CA LYS A 329 -13.77 -14.09 -10.97
C LYS A 329 -12.95 -15.31 -11.36
N LYS A 330 -12.00 -15.72 -10.50
CA LYS A 330 -11.19 -16.92 -10.72
C LYS A 330 -12.02 -18.19 -10.96
N TYR A 331 -13.09 -18.37 -10.17
CA TYR A 331 -13.93 -19.57 -10.19
C TYR A 331 -15.23 -19.42 -10.98
N ASN A 332 -15.47 -18.25 -11.54
CA ASN A 332 -16.72 -17.90 -12.25
C ASN A 332 -17.97 -18.20 -11.40
N LYS A 333 -17.93 -17.92 -10.09
CA LYS A 333 -19.06 -18.04 -9.16
C LYS A 333 -18.97 -16.99 -8.05
N ASP A 334 -20.10 -16.65 -7.45
CA ASP A 334 -20.10 -15.74 -6.31
C ASP A 334 -19.65 -16.45 -5.01
N ILE A 335 -18.36 -16.30 -4.69
CA ILE A 335 -17.73 -16.90 -3.49
C ILE A 335 -18.34 -16.42 -2.18
N ARG A 336 -19.10 -15.30 -2.18
CA ARG A 336 -19.77 -14.81 -0.97
C ARG A 336 -20.78 -15.81 -0.40
N TYR A 337 -21.33 -16.69 -1.24
CA TYR A 337 -22.22 -17.77 -0.79
C TYR A 337 -21.50 -18.93 -0.10
N ASP A 338 -20.21 -19.12 -0.33
CA ASP A 338 -19.39 -20.15 0.31
C ASP A 338 -18.85 -19.71 1.69
N MET A 339 -19.02 -18.43 2.05
CA MET A 339 -18.51 -17.90 3.32
C MET A 339 -19.37 -18.38 4.48
N VAL A 340 -18.75 -18.66 5.63
CA VAL A 340 -19.41 -19.22 6.82
C VAL A 340 -19.20 -18.31 8.03
N LEU A 341 -20.29 -18.06 8.77
CA LEU A 341 -20.23 -17.42 10.08
C LEU A 341 -19.75 -18.43 11.14
N ARG A 342 -18.69 -18.08 11.88
CA ARG A 342 -18.18 -18.83 13.02
C ARG A 342 -17.96 -17.88 14.19
N SER A 343 -18.76 -18.00 15.25
CA SER A 343 -18.78 -17.06 16.36
C SER A 343 -18.93 -15.60 15.87
N ASN A 344 -17.89 -14.77 16.01
CA ASN A 344 -17.88 -13.36 15.59
C ASN A 344 -17.13 -13.11 14.28
N TYR A 345 -16.78 -14.16 13.53
CA TYR A 345 -15.98 -14.06 12.32
C TYR A 345 -16.71 -14.63 11.12
N ILE A 346 -16.61 -13.96 9.99
CA ILE A 346 -17.00 -14.54 8.71
C ILE A 346 -15.74 -15.06 8.06
N LYS A 347 -15.75 -16.34 7.70
CA LYS A 347 -14.62 -17.07 7.13
C LYS A 347 -14.94 -17.56 5.72
N TYR A 348 -13.88 -17.62 4.91
CA TYR A 348 -13.84 -18.39 3.68
C TYR A 348 -12.71 -19.39 3.80
N SER A 349 -13.00 -20.69 3.66
CA SER A 349 -12.05 -21.75 4.00
C SER A 349 -11.49 -21.55 5.42
N ASN A 350 -10.18 -21.56 5.60
CA ASN A 350 -9.52 -21.31 6.88
C ASN A 350 -9.21 -19.83 7.15
N TYR A 351 -9.52 -18.93 6.21
CA TYR A 351 -9.19 -17.51 6.32
C TYR A 351 -10.32 -16.72 6.97
N GLN A 352 -9.97 -15.90 7.95
CA GLN A 352 -10.87 -14.94 8.55
C GLN A 352 -10.99 -13.72 7.64
N MET A 353 -12.17 -13.50 7.05
CA MET A 353 -12.43 -12.42 6.12
C MET A 353 -12.98 -11.17 6.81
N ILE A 354 -13.84 -11.34 7.81
CA ILE A 354 -14.46 -10.25 8.55
C ILE A 354 -14.46 -10.60 10.03
N ASP A 355 -13.95 -9.70 10.89
CA ASP A 355 -14.14 -9.72 12.34
C ASP A 355 -15.29 -8.78 12.69
N LEU A 356 -16.46 -9.32 12.99
CA LEU A 356 -17.65 -8.53 13.24
C LEU A 356 -17.54 -7.66 14.50
N LYS A 357 -16.72 -8.04 15.48
CA LYS A 357 -16.45 -7.20 16.66
C LYS A 357 -15.58 -5.98 16.36
N LYS A 358 -14.67 -6.11 15.39
CA LYS A 358 -13.76 -5.03 14.96
C LYS A 358 -14.30 -4.25 13.77
N TYR A 359 -15.33 -4.76 13.10
CA TYR A 359 -15.92 -4.13 11.92
C TYR A 359 -16.85 -2.98 12.34
N ASN A 360 -16.27 -1.91 12.86
CA ASN A 360 -16.96 -0.76 13.48
C ASN A 360 -17.83 0.05 12.51
N ASN A 361 -17.83 -0.26 11.22
CA ASN A 361 -18.49 0.51 10.16
C ASN A 361 -19.37 -0.36 9.27
N ILE A 362 -20.12 -1.30 9.84
CA ILE A 362 -21.11 -2.11 9.10
C ILE A 362 -22.18 -1.20 8.51
N ILE A 363 -22.66 -0.23 9.31
CA ILE A 363 -23.55 0.85 8.87
C ILE A 363 -22.86 2.17 9.16
N VAL A 364 -22.65 2.98 8.12
CA VAL A 364 -22.16 4.35 8.28
C VAL A 364 -23.35 5.30 8.31
N TRP A 365 -23.75 5.70 9.50
CA TRP A 365 -24.89 6.59 9.71
C TRP A 365 -24.68 7.94 9.01
N ARG A 366 -25.69 8.40 8.28
CA ARG A 366 -25.66 9.63 7.48
C ARG A 366 -26.69 10.64 7.90
N LYS A 367 -27.83 10.21 8.43
CA LYS A 367 -28.96 11.05 8.79
C LYS A 367 -29.57 10.62 10.11
N LEU A 368 -29.93 11.62 10.91
CA LEU A 368 -30.78 11.50 12.09
C LEU A 368 -31.80 12.63 12.06
N GLU A 369 -33.06 12.29 12.13
CA GLU A 369 -34.14 13.24 12.34
C GLU A 369 -34.96 12.83 13.56
N ILE A 370 -35.25 13.78 14.43
CA ILE A 370 -36.10 13.58 15.60
C ILE A 370 -37.30 14.55 15.46
N LYS A 371 -38.50 13.98 15.42
CA LYS A 371 -39.77 14.73 15.36
C LYS A 371 -40.70 14.19 16.45
N GLY A 372 -40.77 14.93 17.60
CA GLY A 372 -41.49 14.45 18.78
C GLY A 372 -40.93 13.12 19.26
N HIS A 373 -41.76 12.07 19.28
CA HIS A 373 -41.37 10.72 19.67
C HIS A 373 -40.85 9.85 18.52
N ASN A 374 -40.79 10.39 17.31
CA ASN A 374 -40.33 9.63 16.12
C ASN A 374 -38.86 9.96 15.84
N ILE A 375 -38.05 8.92 15.71
CA ILE A 375 -36.65 8.97 15.33
C ILE A 375 -36.47 8.27 14.00
N HIS A 376 -35.95 9.02 13.03
CA HIS A 376 -35.56 8.48 11.72
C HIS A 376 -34.04 8.42 11.63
N LEU A 377 -33.51 7.23 11.41
CA LEU A 377 -32.09 6.94 11.24
C LEU A 377 -31.85 6.40 9.86
N GLU A 378 -30.85 6.95 9.18
CA GLU A 378 -30.47 6.49 7.85
C GLU A 378 -28.96 6.35 7.75
N GLY A 379 -28.48 5.23 7.20
CA GLY A 379 -27.08 4.96 7.04
C GLY A 379 -26.76 4.14 5.81
N GLU A 380 -25.52 4.29 5.35
CA GLU A 380 -24.96 3.50 4.27
C GLU A 380 -24.59 2.10 4.80
N ASP A 381 -25.14 1.05 4.19
CA ASP A 381 -24.78 -0.34 4.48
C ASP A 381 -23.43 -0.67 3.80
N LYS A 382 -22.39 -0.78 4.61
CA LYS A 382 -21.05 -1.17 4.15
C LYS A 382 -20.83 -2.68 4.15
N PHE A 383 -21.83 -3.44 4.57
CA PHE A 383 -21.70 -4.89 4.66
C PHE A 383 -21.93 -5.52 3.28
N TRP A 384 -20.87 -6.05 2.70
CA TRP A 384 -20.80 -6.46 1.30
C TRP A 384 -21.23 -7.91 1.00
N LEU A 385 -21.75 -8.64 1.99
CA LEU A 385 -22.36 -9.95 1.74
C LEU A 385 -23.72 -9.81 1.03
N PRO A 386 -24.17 -10.86 0.33
CA PRO A 386 -25.50 -10.92 -0.24
C PRO A 386 -26.57 -10.66 0.82
N ARG A 387 -27.56 -9.83 0.49
CA ARG A 387 -28.55 -9.32 1.44
C ARG A 387 -29.43 -10.44 2.04
N GLU A 388 -29.71 -11.46 1.29
CA GLU A 388 -30.49 -12.64 1.67
C GLU A 388 -29.80 -13.50 2.75
N ARG A 389 -28.54 -13.26 3.01
CA ARG A 389 -27.77 -14.02 4.00
C ARG A 389 -27.80 -13.44 5.42
N PHE A 390 -28.31 -12.21 5.59
CA PHE A 390 -28.34 -11.55 6.88
C PHE A 390 -29.50 -10.56 7.00
N ASN A 391 -29.85 -10.18 8.23
CA ASN A 391 -30.82 -9.12 8.52
C ASN A 391 -30.26 -8.16 9.55
N TYR A 392 -30.56 -6.87 9.39
CA TYR A 392 -30.41 -5.92 10.47
C TYR A 392 -31.70 -5.81 11.28
N PHE A 393 -31.56 -5.56 12.57
CA PHE A 393 -32.66 -5.10 13.40
C PHE A 393 -32.14 -4.21 14.52
N CYS A 394 -33.00 -3.32 14.99
CA CYS A 394 -32.79 -2.53 16.18
C CYS A 394 -33.64 -3.14 17.31
N LYS A 395 -33.06 -3.25 18.51
CA LYS A 395 -33.77 -3.69 19.71
C LYS A 395 -33.87 -2.54 20.70
N ILE A 396 -35.09 -2.33 21.23
CA ILE A 396 -35.40 -1.36 22.28
C ILE A 396 -36.15 -2.08 23.34
N GLY A 397 -35.55 -2.30 24.51
CA GLY A 397 -36.10 -3.22 25.49
C GLY A 397 -36.31 -4.63 24.90
N ASN A 398 -37.56 -5.10 24.86
CA ASN A 398 -37.91 -6.39 24.28
C ASN A 398 -38.40 -6.33 22.83
N GLU A 399 -38.62 -5.12 22.27
CA GLU A 399 -39.17 -4.97 20.96
C GLU A 399 -38.07 -4.96 19.88
N LYS A 400 -38.38 -5.51 18.70
CA LYS A 400 -37.49 -5.54 17.53
C LYS A 400 -38.07 -4.69 16.41
N PHE A 401 -37.24 -3.81 15.85
CA PHE A 401 -37.57 -2.96 14.72
C PHE A 401 -36.69 -3.34 13.53
N PHE A 402 -37.29 -3.55 12.36
CA PHE A 402 -36.56 -3.90 11.14
C PHE A 402 -36.44 -2.69 10.23
N PRO A 403 -35.33 -2.51 9.52
CA PRO A 403 -35.12 -1.37 8.64
C PRO A 403 -35.82 -1.56 7.31
N ILE A 404 -36.01 -0.42 6.62
CA ILE A 404 -36.31 -0.36 5.21
C ILE A 404 -34.98 -0.21 4.45
N TYR A 405 -34.87 -0.83 3.28
CA TYR A 405 -33.70 -0.78 2.43
C TYR A 405 -34.04 -0.12 1.10
N TYR A 406 -33.14 0.70 0.59
CA TYR A 406 -33.23 1.23 -0.75
C TYR A 406 -31.84 1.39 -1.38
N TYR A 407 -31.83 1.55 -2.70
CA TYR A 407 -30.62 1.70 -3.50
C TYR A 407 -30.18 3.16 -3.58
N CYS A 408 -28.86 3.39 -3.50
CA CYS A 408 -28.24 4.69 -3.75
C CYS A 408 -26.94 4.51 -4.55
N SER A 409 -26.91 5.04 -5.77
CA SER A 409 -25.77 4.93 -6.70
C SER A 409 -24.48 5.57 -6.19
N ASP A 410 -24.58 6.56 -5.28
CA ASP A 410 -23.41 7.24 -4.70
C ASP A 410 -22.52 6.30 -3.87
N TYR A 411 -23.07 5.15 -3.46
CA TYR A 411 -22.40 4.16 -2.63
C TYR A 411 -22.09 2.86 -3.36
N ASP A 412 -22.21 2.82 -4.68
CA ASP A 412 -21.87 1.66 -5.49
C ASP A 412 -20.40 1.28 -5.32
N PHE A 413 -20.15 0.00 -5.14
CA PHE A 413 -18.79 -0.52 -5.18
C PHE A 413 -18.40 -0.81 -6.61
N LYS A 414 -17.46 0.01 -7.12
CA LYS A 414 -16.97 -0.06 -8.49
C LYS A 414 -15.60 -0.73 -8.53
N THR A 415 -15.39 -1.48 -9.58
CA THR A 415 -14.11 -2.14 -9.91
C THR A 415 -13.84 -1.98 -11.39
N MET A 416 -12.72 -2.55 -11.87
CA MET A 416 -12.46 -2.63 -13.31
C MET A 416 -13.58 -3.30 -14.12
N TYR A 417 -14.43 -4.11 -13.51
CA TYR A 417 -15.60 -4.76 -14.14
C TYR A 417 -16.90 -3.93 -13.99
N GLY A 418 -16.80 -2.67 -13.64
CA GLY A 418 -17.94 -1.80 -13.40
C GLY A 418 -18.52 -1.91 -11.98
N ILE A 419 -19.83 -1.75 -11.86
CA ILE A 419 -20.53 -1.84 -10.57
C ILE A 419 -20.76 -3.30 -10.24
N ILE A 420 -20.10 -3.80 -9.19
CA ILE A 420 -20.25 -5.20 -8.74
C ILE A 420 -21.16 -5.35 -7.51
N ASP A 421 -21.30 -4.28 -6.72
CA ASP A 421 -22.24 -4.21 -5.62
C ASP A 421 -22.95 -2.87 -5.65
N LYS A 422 -24.27 -2.90 -5.66
CA LYS A 422 -25.10 -1.71 -5.56
C LYS A 422 -25.05 -1.12 -4.16
N GLY A 423 -24.92 0.20 -4.08
CA GLY A 423 -24.97 0.94 -2.84
C GLY A 423 -26.31 0.73 -2.12
N ARG A 424 -26.28 0.42 -0.84
CA ARG A 424 -27.46 0.16 -0.02
C ARG A 424 -27.58 1.17 1.09
N ILE A 425 -28.79 1.65 1.28
CA ILE A 425 -29.17 2.47 2.43
C ILE A 425 -30.04 1.63 3.37
N VAL A 426 -29.74 1.75 4.66
CA VAL A 426 -30.50 1.17 5.75
C VAL A 426 -31.22 2.28 6.49
N SER A 427 -32.53 2.22 6.58
CA SER A 427 -33.35 3.24 7.22
C SER A 427 -34.19 2.65 8.32
N PHE A 428 -34.08 3.19 9.54
CA PHE A 428 -34.91 2.82 10.69
C PHE A 428 -35.83 3.96 11.06
N ASN A 429 -37.11 3.66 11.23
CA ASN A 429 -38.12 4.54 11.82
C ASN A 429 -38.49 3.99 13.19
N LEU A 430 -38.09 4.69 14.24
CA LEU A 430 -38.29 4.27 15.62
C LEU A 430 -39.25 5.23 16.30
N LYS A 431 -40.18 4.68 17.09
CA LYS A 431 -41.05 5.47 17.96
C LYS A 431 -40.56 5.31 19.39
N LEU A 432 -40.07 6.37 19.98
CA LEU A 432 -39.38 6.33 21.26
C LEU A 432 -39.78 7.48 22.16
N GLU A 433 -39.80 7.21 23.47
CA GLU A 433 -39.69 8.28 24.46
C GLU A 433 -38.20 8.63 24.64
N THR A 434 -37.89 9.89 24.92
CA THR A 434 -36.51 10.38 25.07
C THR A 434 -35.70 9.62 26.18
N LYS A 435 -36.39 9.07 27.17
CA LYS A 435 -35.80 8.26 28.24
C LYS A 435 -35.25 6.89 27.74
N ASP A 436 -35.67 6.43 26.57
CA ASP A 436 -35.31 5.10 26.06
C ASP A 436 -34.16 5.10 25.06
N LEU A 437 -33.61 6.26 24.72
CA LEU A 437 -32.50 6.42 23.77
C LEU A 437 -31.26 5.59 24.13
N HIS A 438 -31.00 5.37 25.41
CA HIS A 438 -29.88 4.57 25.90
C HIS A 438 -30.10 3.06 25.77
N GLN A 439 -31.32 2.61 25.44
CA GLN A 439 -31.71 1.20 25.26
C GLN A 439 -31.70 0.77 23.81
N ILE A 440 -31.26 1.62 22.89
CA ILE A 440 -31.20 1.30 21.46
C ILE A 440 -29.95 0.46 21.18
N HIS A 441 -30.15 -0.77 20.73
CA HIS A 441 -29.10 -1.69 20.35
C HIS A 441 -29.31 -2.16 18.92
N PHE A 442 -28.28 -2.09 18.08
CA PHE A 442 -28.32 -2.56 16.71
C PHE A 442 -27.68 -3.93 16.57
N TYR A 443 -28.30 -4.79 15.78
CA TYR A 443 -27.89 -6.16 15.57
C TYR A 443 -27.83 -6.49 14.09
N ILE A 444 -26.89 -7.37 13.73
CA ILE A 444 -26.88 -8.12 12.48
C ILE A 444 -27.15 -9.58 12.80
N SER A 445 -28.07 -10.22 12.10
CA SER A 445 -28.42 -11.64 12.31
C SER A 445 -28.16 -12.46 11.05
N PHE A 446 -27.61 -13.65 11.26
CA PHE A 446 -27.38 -14.69 10.26
C PHE A 446 -28.11 -15.95 10.70
N SER A 447 -29.15 -16.35 9.95
CA SER A 447 -29.99 -17.49 10.34
C SER A 447 -30.44 -17.35 11.79
N ASN A 448 -29.95 -18.20 12.72
CA ASN A 448 -30.35 -18.23 14.14
C ASN A 448 -29.39 -17.43 15.06
N ASN A 449 -28.30 -16.88 14.55
CA ASN A 449 -27.31 -16.14 15.35
C ASN A 449 -27.44 -14.65 15.11
N SER A 450 -27.42 -13.85 16.17
CA SER A 450 -27.39 -12.39 16.08
C SER A 450 -26.20 -11.84 16.85
N ILE A 451 -25.58 -10.79 16.29
CA ILE A 451 -24.43 -10.13 16.86
C ILE A 451 -24.76 -8.66 16.98
N GLU A 452 -24.53 -8.08 18.14
CA GLU A 452 -24.67 -6.64 18.36
C GLU A 452 -23.59 -5.90 17.58
N ILE A 453 -24.03 -4.91 16.79
CA ILE A 453 -23.16 -4.01 16.04
C ILE A 453 -23.22 -2.63 16.70
N PHE A 454 -22.06 -2.10 17.05
CA PHE A 454 -21.97 -0.77 17.61
C PHE A 454 -22.00 0.25 16.47
N PRO A 455 -22.96 1.20 16.45
CA PRO A 455 -22.85 2.33 15.55
C PRO A 455 -21.57 3.12 15.88
N SER A 456 -20.89 3.66 14.88
CA SER A 456 -19.79 4.61 15.10
C SER A 456 -20.37 5.96 15.56
N PHE A 457 -20.75 6.04 16.84
CA PHE A 457 -21.42 7.17 17.46
C PHE A 457 -20.61 8.48 17.40
N ASN A 458 -19.28 8.40 17.28
CA ASN A 458 -18.41 9.59 17.25
C ASN A 458 -18.64 10.49 16.03
N ILE A 459 -19.01 9.95 14.90
CA ILE A 459 -19.33 10.75 13.69
C ILE A 459 -20.74 11.35 13.81
N PHE A 460 -21.60 10.70 14.55
CA PHE A 460 -22.98 11.07 14.78
C PHE A 460 -23.10 12.36 15.59
N VAL A 461 -22.33 12.49 16.67
CA VAL A 461 -22.32 13.66 17.55
C VAL A 461 -21.78 14.89 16.82
N HIS A 462 -20.80 14.74 15.92
CA HIS A 462 -20.22 15.87 15.19
C HIS A 462 -21.18 16.46 14.15
N LYS A 463 -21.97 15.62 13.45
CA LYS A 463 -22.98 16.09 12.49
C LYS A 463 -24.26 16.61 13.14
N LEU A 464 -24.59 16.16 14.35
CA LEU A 464 -25.69 16.73 15.14
C LEU A 464 -25.44 18.21 15.49
N LYS A 465 -24.17 18.60 15.71
CA LYS A 465 -23.80 20.00 15.99
C LYS A 465 -24.09 20.97 14.84
N GLU A 466 -24.16 20.48 13.62
CA GLU A 466 -24.34 21.33 12.42
C GLU A 466 -25.81 21.58 12.03
N LYS A 467 -26.77 20.75 12.44
CA LYS A 467 -28.14 20.77 11.90
C LYS A 467 -29.31 20.80 12.89
N ALA A 468 -29.09 20.68 14.19
CA ALA A 468 -30.19 20.65 15.16
C ALA A 468 -30.39 22.00 15.85
N ASN A 469 -31.66 22.29 16.24
CA ASN A 469 -32.02 23.48 17.01
C ASN A 469 -31.25 23.52 18.35
N LYS A 470 -30.69 24.65 18.75
CA LYS A 470 -29.81 24.82 19.93
C LYS A 470 -30.34 24.18 21.22
N LYS A 471 -31.67 24.08 21.40
CA LYS A 471 -32.30 23.48 22.58
C LYS A 471 -32.19 21.94 22.65
N ASP A 472 -32.37 21.26 21.52
CA ASP A 472 -32.34 19.82 21.46
C ASP A 472 -30.90 19.29 21.58
N ILE A 473 -29.94 20.08 21.03
CA ILE A 473 -28.48 19.78 21.16
C ILE A 473 -28.04 19.84 22.62
N TYR A 474 -28.56 20.79 23.40
CA TYR A 474 -28.17 20.99 24.79
C TYR A 474 -28.58 19.78 25.67
N TYR A 475 -29.77 19.23 25.48
CA TYR A 475 -30.23 18.03 26.18
C TYR A 475 -29.45 16.77 25.78
N ILE A 476 -29.14 16.62 24.52
CA ILE A 476 -28.37 15.47 24.02
C ILE A 476 -26.91 15.52 24.51
N ILE A 477 -26.28 16.69 24.55
CA ILE A 477 -24.89 16.87 25.03
C ILE A 477 -24.81 16.64 26.54
N ILE A 478 -25.75 17.20 27.33
CA ILE A 478 -25.78 16.99 28.80
C ILE A 478 -26.00 15.48 29.09
N PHE A 479 -26.89 14.82 28.38
CA PHE A 479 -27.13 13.40 28.57
C PHE A 479 -25.92 12.54 28.23
N PHE A 480 -25.18 12.88 27.16
CA PHE A 480 -23.96 12.19 26.78
C PHE A 480 -22.79 12.44 27.72
N GLN A 481 -22.63 13.67 28.22
CA GLN A 481 -21.63 13.96 29.24
C GLN A 481 -21.93 13.22 30.55
N LEU A 482 -23.19 13.19 30.99
CA LEU A 482 -23.63 12.38 32.11
C LEU A 482 -23.42 10.90 31.92
N PHE A 483 -23.68 10.35 30.73
CA PHE A 483 -23.45 8.95 30.40
C PHE A 483 -21.98 8.56 30.40
N LEU A 484 -21.10 9.42 29.83
CA LEU A 484 -19.64 9.24 29.87
C LEU A 484 -19.12 9.31 31.31
N ILE A 485 -19.63 10.23 32.11
CA ILE A 485 -19.28 10.37 33.53
C ILE A 485 -19.78 9.16 34.32
N LEU A 486 -21.00 8.68 34.09
CA LEU A 486 -21.52 7.46 34.73
C LEU A 486 -20.72 6.21 34.33
N LYS A 487 -20.31 6.11 33.07
CA LYS A 487 -19.48 4.99 32.58
C LYS A 487 -18.06 5.03 33.17
N LEU A 488 -17.51 6.23 33.37
CA LEU A 488 -16.23 6.44 34.07
C LEU A 488 -16.36 6.11 35.57
N LEU A 489 -17.44 6.57 36.22
CA LEU A 489 -17.72 6.29 37.63
C LEU A 489 -17.97 4.79 37.88
N LEU A 490 -18.66 4.11 36.97
CA LEU A 490 -18.84 2.64 37.02
C LEU A 490 -17.52 1.90 36.84
N ARG A 491 -16.65 2.35 35.92
CA ARG A 491 -15.28 1.79 35.75
C ARG A 491 -14.42 2.03 36.99
N MET A 492 -14.50 3.21 37.59
CA MET A 492 -13.77 3.51 38.83
C MET A 492 -14.30 2.72 40.03
N LYS A 493 -15.63 2.48 40.11
CA LYS A 493 -16.23 1.62 41.15
C LYS A 493 -15.84 0.15 41.02
N ILE A 494 -15.70 -0.35 39.77
CA ILE A 494 -15.21 -1.71 39.49
C ILE A 494 -13.72 -1.82 39.84
N ILE A 495 -12.91 -0.81 39.55
CA ILE A 495 -11.48 -0.78 39.90
C ILE A 495 -11.33 -0.79 41.42
N LYS A 496 -12.10 0.04 42.13
CA LYS A 496 -12.07 0.10 43.62
C LYS A 496 -12.53 -1.20 44.28
N LEU A 497 -13.53 -1.86 43.72
CA LEU A 497 -13.98 -3.20 44.19
C LEU A 497 -12.94 -4.30 43.92
N LEU A 498 -12.09 -4.14 42.91
CA LEU A 498 -10.98 -5.06 42.61
C LEU A 498 -9.72 -4.76 43.44
N GLU A 499 -9.57 -3.54 43.95
CA GLU A 499 -8.50 -3.15 44.88
C GLU A 499 -8.82 -3.52 46.32
N ASP A 500 -10.09 -3.44 46.73
CA ASP A 500 -10.60 -3.82 48.08
C ASP A 500 -10.72 -5.35 48.23
N SER A 501 -10.51 -6.13 47.15
CA SER A 501 -10.55 -7.59 47.13
C SER A 501 -9.17 -8.26 47.09
N LYS A 502 -8.10 -7.48 47.24
CA LYS A 502 -6.72 -7.96 47.44
C LYS A 502 -6.27 -7.64 48.88
#